data_4d94b9a389d71e404e6212c0fef1f409
#
_entry.id   4d94b9a389d71e404e6212c0fef1f409
#
_cell.length_a   1.000
_cell.length_b   1.000
_cell.length_c   1.000
_cell.angle_alpha   90.00
_cell.angle_beta   90.00
_cell.angle_gamma   90.00
#
_symmetry.space_group_name_H-M   'P 1'
#
loop_
_entity.id
_entity.type
_entity.pdbx_description
1 polymer ?
#
loop_
_entity_poly.entity_id
_entity_poly.type
_entity_poly.pdbx_seq_one_letter_code
_entity_poly.pdbx_strand_id
1 'polypeptide(L)'
;MKEPFKWDDYSDQPALLRDRTYKKTMRKKEFTSLLKTFLTALFILPLSIVAMPFIKRKQIDSSQFFCIGLDFHREPELSIELLKELQIKRVLLRIKLWEMDSLSELKEFILRLQDKKITLKIMQDREHIEDLQLLEKNLRSIFSTLDGLIDIYEIGTTINRSKWGFFSVNEYSKFYKTAYDLKLSEFSHIQLIGSGVIDFEYHFTAHTLFNFFKYKYDGVSSLLYVDRRGAPEHMQMGFALSDKIALLSTMVWMSPKSKHALHITETNWPLSGTAPYAPTSEYECIDEESYANFMLRYHLLTFASQQVDSLSWHQLIARGYGLIDNIDSIRYRPAFQTYKYMLQNLQNAQFL
;
A
#
# COMPACT_ATOMS: atom_id res chain seq x y z
N MET A 1 -11.25 5.22 16.45
CA MET A 1 -12.16 5.08 15.25
C MET A 1 -13.62 5.22 15.70
N LYS A 2 -14.44 5.90 14.89
CA LYS A 2 -15.87 6.13 15.13
C LYS A 2 -16.70 4.88 14.84
N GLU A 3 -17.68 4.54 15.71
CA GLU A 3 -18.62 3.44 15.44
C GLU A 3 -19.32 3.60 14.06
N PRO A 4 -19.62 2.51 13.34
CA PRO A 4 -19.45 1.09 13.73
C PRO A 4 -18.09 0.48 13.36
N PHE A 5 -17.05 1.28 13.12
CA PHE A 5 -15.71 0.83 12.76
C PHE A 5 -14.88 0.54 14.01
N LYS A 6 -14.11 -0.55 13.97
CA LYS A 6 -13.20 -0.95 15.05
C LYS A 6 -11.88 -1.39 14.46
N TRP A 7 -10.80 -1.04 15.12
CA TRP A 7 -9.48 -1.58 14.82
C TRP A 7 -9.29 -2.93 15.52
N ASP A 8 -8.65 -3.86 14.85
CA ASP A 8 -8.24 -5.14 15.40
C ASP A 8 -6.71 -5.15 15.55
N ASP A 9 -6.24 -4.98 16.79
CA ASP A 9 -4.82 -4.92 17.11
C ASP A 9 -4.09 -6.26 16.90
N TYR A 10 -4.83 -7.37 16.88
CA TYR A 10 -4.22 -8.67 16.61
C TYR A 10 -3.79 -8.79 15.16
N SER A 11 -4.70 -8.56 14.23
CA SER A 11 -4.44 -8.69 12.79
C SER A 11 -4.00 -7.39 12.11
N ASP A 12 -3.85 -6.29 12.88
CA ASP A 12 -3.37 -4.98 12.44
C ASP A 12 -4.17 -4.41 11.23
N GLN A 13 -5.48 -4.53 11.31
CA GLN A 13 -6.43 -4.07 10.28
C GLN A 13 -7.81 -3.77 10.90
N PRO A 14 -8.72 -3.06 10.20
CA PRO A 14 -10.07 -2.89 10.69
C PRO A 14 -10.83 -4.22 10.76
N ALA A 15 -11.57 -4.43 11.85
CA ALA A 15 -12.48 -5.55 12.00
C ALA A 15 -13.56 -5.55 10.90
N LEU A 16 -14.13 -6.72 10.61
CA LEU A 16 -15.20 -6.81 9.63
C LEU A 16 -16.41 -5.96 10.05
N LEU A 17 -16.81 -5.05 9.18
CA LEU A 17 -18.00 -4.23 9.39
C LEU A 17 -19.26 -5.14 9.34
N ARG A 18 -19.83 -5.44 10.51
CA ARG A 18 -20.97 -6.37 10.65
C ARG A 18 -22.33 -5.70 10.47
N ASP A 19 -22.43 -4.38 10.67
CA ASP A 19 -23.70 -3.64 10.51
C ASP A 19 -24.16 -3.64 9.03
N ARG A 20 -25.09 -4.55 8.72
CA ARG A 20 -25.66 -4.71 7.38
C ARG A 20 -26.52 -3.52 6.98
N THR A 21 -27.24 -2.92 7.95
CA THR A 21 -28.13 -1.78 7.70
C THR A 21 -27.33 -0.56 7.32
N TYR A 22 -26.29 -0.25 8.09
CA TYR A 22 -25.35 0.82 7.78
C TYR A 22 -24.71 0.63 6.39
N LYS A 23 -24.18 -0.57 6.11
CA LYS A 23 -23.58 -0.88 4.79
C LYS A 23 -24.56 -0.68 3.65
N LYS A 24 -25.82 -1.12 3.80
CA LYS A 24 -26.87 -0.96 2.78
C LYS A 24 -27.18 0.51 2.54
N THR A 25 -27.31 1.30 3.61
CA THR A 25 -27.58 2.75 3.55
C THR A 25 -26.44 3.47 2.82
N MET A 26 -25.20 3.20 3.19
CA MET A 26 -24.03 3.82 2.55
C MET A 26 -23.88 3.43 1.08
N ARG A 27 -24.09 2.16 0.73
CA ARG A 27 -24.10 1.71 -0.68
C ARG A 27 -25.20 2.37 -1.50
N LYS A 28 -26.38 2.58 -0.92
CA LYS A 28 -27.48 3.30 -1.59
C LYS A 28 -27.10 4.77 -1.82
N LYS A 29 -26.50 5.42 -0.82
CA LYS A 29 -26.01 6.80 -0.92
C LYS A 29 -24.97 6.97 -2.03
N GLU A 30 -24.05 6.01 -2.16
CA GLU A 30 -22.95 6.04 -3.10
C GLU A 30 -23.22 5.27 -4.42
N PHE A 31 -24.49 4.90 -4.68
CA PHE A 31 -24.86 4.09 -5.84
C PHE A 31 -24.40 4.67 -7.17
N THR A 32 -24.55 5.99 -7.36
CA THR A 32 -24.11 6.67 -8.58
C THR A 32 -22.61 6.57 -8.81
N SER A 33 -21.80 6.61 -7.74
CA SER A 33 -20.36 6.41 -7.82
C SER A 33 -20.02 4.98 -8.16
N LEU A 34 -20.72 4.00 -7.59
CA LEU A 34 -20.53 2.58 -7.92
C LEU A 34 -20.87 2.30 -9.39
N LEU A 35 -21.95 2.90 -9.91
CA LEU A 35 -22.28 2.80 -11.33
C LEU A 35 -21.20 3.42 -12.22
N LYS A 36 -20.67 4.58 -11.85
CA LYS A 36 -19.53 5.19 -12.56
C LYS A 36 -18.30 4.30 -12.53
N THR A 37 -18.01 3.66 -11.41
CA THR A 37 -16.88 2.70 -11.30
C THR A 37 -17.05 1.58 -12.31
N PHE A 38 -18.23 0.97 -12.38
CA PHE A 38 -18.54 -0.08 -13.34
C PHE A 38 -18.40 0.40 -14.80
N LEU A 39 -19.02 1.53 -15.15
CA LEU A 39 -18.97 2.09 -16.50
C LEU A 39 -17.53 2.45 -16.89
N THR A 40 -16.77 3.09 -16.01
CA THR A 40 -15.36 3.41 -16.30
C THR A 40 -14.55 2.14 -16.56
N ALA A 41 -14.73 1.11 -15.74
CA ALA A 41 -14.04 -0.16 -15.90
C ALA A 41 -14.39 -0.85 -17.24
N LEU A 42 -15.66 -0.80 -17.64
CA LEU A 42 -16.15 -1.40 -18.90
C LEU A 42 -15.40 -0.86 -20.14
N PHE A 43 -14.96 0.40 -20.12
CA PHE A 43 -14.21 1.00 -21.21
C PHE A 43 -12.69 0.94 -21.00
N ILE A 44 -12.23 1.25 -19.81
CA ILE A 44 -10.79 1.40 -19.54
C ILE A 44 -10.07 0.05 -19.48
N LEU A 45 -10.65 -0.98 -18.87
CA LEU A 45 -9.96 -2.27 -18.74
C LEU A 45 -9.74 -2.95 -20.11
N PRO A 46 -10.73 -3.09 -21.03
CA PRO A 46 -10.47 -3.65 -22.34
C PRO A 46 -9.45 -2.84 -23.15
N LEU A 47 -9.54 -1.49 -23.09
CA LEU A 47 -8.59 -0.63 -23.77
C LEU A 47 -7.17 -0.80 -23.21
N SER A 48 -7.04 -0.94 -21.90
CA SER A 48 -5.75 -1.19 -21.26
C SER A 48 -5.18 -2.56 -21.63
N ILE A 49 -6.01 -3.60 -21.72
CA ILE A 49 -5.57 -4.94 -22.17
C ILE A 49 -5.01 -4.88 -23.59
N VAL A 50 -5.70 -4.19 -24.50
CA VAL A 50 -5.22 -4.00 -25.89
C VAL A 50 -3.92 -3.20 -25.94
N ALA A 51 -3.74 -2.24 -25.02
CA ALA A 51 -2.56 -1.38 -24.96
C ALA A 51 -1.35 -2.04 -24.26
N MET A 52 -1.53 -3.10 -23.46
CA MET A 52 -0.46 -3.76 -22.71
C MET A 52 0.80 -4.09 -23.51
N PRO A 53 0.72 -4.65 -24.75
CA PRO A 53 1.92 -4.97 -25.52
C PRO A 53 2.79 -3.77 -25.91
N PHE A 54 2.24 -2.55 -25.83
CA PHE A 54 2.93 -1.33 -26.24
C PHE A 54 3.61 -0.60 -25.09
N ILE A 55 3.45 -1.08 -23.86
CA ILE A 55 4.07 -0.47 -22.69
C ILE A 55 5.57 -0.74 -22.67
N LYS A 56 6.33 0.34 -22.60
CA LYS A 56 7.79 0.25 -22.53
C LYS A 56 8.23 -0.08 -21.11
N ARG A 57 9.28 -0.87 -21.00
CA ARG A 57 10.01 -1.08 -19.75
C ARG A 57 10.69 0.22 -19.34
N LYS A 58 10.75 0.47 -18.03
CA LYS A 58 11.44 1.62 -17.44
C LYS A 58 12.85 1.22 -17.02
N GLN A 59 13.73 2.18 -16.97
CA GLN A 59 14.95 2.01 -16.19
C GLN A 59 14.60 2.14 -14.71
N ILE A 60 14.73 1.07 -13.96
CA ILE A 60 14.42 1.02 -12.52
C ILE A 60 15.68 1.29 -11.73
N ASP A 61 15.60 2.20 -10.76
CA ASP A 61 16.64 2.35 -9.75
C ASP A 61 16.55 1.20 -8.74
N SER A 62 17.37 0.19 -8.92
CA SER A 62 17.41 -1.00 -8.07
C SER A 62 17.67 -0.66 -6.61
N SER A 63 18.42 0.43 -6.35
CA SER A 63 18.71 0.87 -4.99
C SER A 63 17.49 1.38 -4.25
N GLN A 64 16.46 1.83 -4.97
CA GLN A 64 15.20 2.36 -4.43
C GLN A 64 14.01 1.43 -4.63
N PHE A 65 14.20 0.31 -5.35
CA PHE A 65 13.12 -0.62 -5.65
C PHE A 65 12.65 -1.38 -4.40
N PHE A 66 13.60 -1.92 -3.63
CA PHE A 66 13.29 -2.73 -2.44
C PHE A 66 12.92 -1.83 -1.26
N CYS A 67 11.73 -2.05 -0.71
CA CYS A 67 11.17 -1.33 0.41
C CYS A 67 10.63 -2.31 1.46
N ILE A 68 10.73 -1.97 2.73
CA ILE A 68 10.16 -2.75 3.82
C ILE A 68 9.18 -1.90 4.63
N GLY A 69 8.00 -2.48 4.94
CA GLY A 69 7.03 -1.86 5.84
C GLY A 69 7.45 -1.99 7.31
N LEU A 70 7.25 -0.94 8.07
CA LEU A 70 7.54 -0.88 9.50
C LEU A 70 6.33 -0.37 10.28
N ASP A 71 6.22 -0.86 11.49
CA ASP A 71 5.39 -0.28 12.55
C ASP A 71 6.33 0.32 13.60
N PHE A 72 6.36 1.64 13.73
CA PHE A 72 7.31 2.33 14.59
C PHE A 72 7.05 2.14 16.10
N HIS A 73 5.85 1.67 16.47
CA HIS A 73 5.56 1.26 17.85
C HIS A 73 6.04 -0.16 18.17
N ARG A 74 6.36 -0.95 17.13
CA ARG A 74 6.70 -2.37 17.30
C ARG A 74 8.20 -2.56 17.29
N GLU A 75 8.75 -2.88 18.48
CA GLU A 75 10.18 -3.15 18.64
C GLU A 75 11.08 -2.10 17.95
N PRO A 76 10.96 -0.79 18.29
CA PRO A 76 11.60 0.28 17.54
C PRO A 76 13.12 0.16 17.50
N GLU A 77 13.78 -0.22 18.61
CA GLU A 77 15.23 -0.40 18.68
C GLU A 77 15.69 -1.54 17.78
N LEU A 78 15.03 -2.70 17.90
CA LEU A 78 15.31 -3.85 17.06
C LEU A 78 15.06 -3.54 15.58
N SER A 79 14.00 -2.81 15.27
CA SER A 79 13.70 -2.39 13.90
C SER A 79 14.85 -1.62 13.27
N ILE A 80 15.48 -0.69 14.01
CA ILE A 80 16.62 0.07 13.53
C ILE A 80 17.87 -0.82 13.33
N GLU A 81 18.11 -1.77 14.26
CA GLU A 81 19.21 -2.73 14.14
C GLU A 81 19.04 -3.61 12.90
N LEU A 82 17.84 -4.14 12.69
CA LEU A 82 17.50 -4.98 11.53
C LEU A 82 17.63 -4.23 10.20
N LEU A 83 17.23 -2.94 10.16
CA LEU A 83 17.39 -2.11 8.97
C LEU A 83 18.87 -1.88 8.62
N LYS A 84 19.73 -1.74 9.63
CA LYS A 84 21.18 -1.66 9.44
C LYS A 84 21.74 -2.99 8.94
N GLU A 85 21.31 -4.11 9.52
CA GLU A 85 21.70 -5.45 9.09
C GLU A 85 21.30 -5.74 7.65
N LEU A 86 20.09 -5.36 7.24
CA LEU A 86 19.58 -5.51 5.88
C LEU A 86 20.23 -4.52 4.89
N GLN A 87 20.82 -3.44 5.35
CA GLN A 87 21.34 -2.34 4.52
C GLN A 87 20.30 -1.77 3.54
N ILE A 88 19.02 -1.90 3.88
CA ILE A 88 17.92 -1.44 3.04
C ILE A 88 17.89 0.09 3.00
N LYS A 89 17.60 0.65 1.82
CA LYS A 89 17.62 2.10 1.59
C LYS A 89 16.25 2.76 1.63
N ARG A 90 15.18 1.99 1.58
CA ARG A 90 13.82 2.52 1.55
C ARG A 90 12.91 1.82 2.55
N VAL A 91 12.11 2.60 3.26
CA VAL A 91 11.15 2.11 4.23
C VAL A 91 9.78 2.74 4.01
N LEU A 92 8.73 2.00 4.38
CA LEU A 92 7.36 2.50 4.42
C LEU A 92 6.87 2.49 5.87
N LEU A 93 6.54 3.66 6.38
CA LEU A 93 5.93 3.86 7.69
C LEU A 93 4.43 4.12 7.54
N ARG A 94 3.68 3.93 8.61
CA ARG A 94 2.24 4.17 8.65
C ARG A 94 1.91 5.12 9.80
N ILE A 95 0.99 6.07 9.56
CA ILE A 95 0.33 6.86 10.60
C ILE A 95 -1.18 6.73 10.45
N LYS A 96 -1.86 6.61 11.57
CA LYS A 96 -3.31 6.48 11.63
C LYS A 96 -3.91 7.83 12.00
N LEU A 97 -4.84 8.36 11.20
CA LEU A 97 -5.45 9.67 11.45
C LEU A 97 -6.22 9.74 12.78
N TRP A 98 -6.63 8.61 13.35
CA TRP A 98 -7.29 8.53 14.66
C TRP A 98 -6.31 8.36 15.83
N GLU A 99 -4.99 8.38 15.57
CA GLU A 99 -3.91 8.28 16.57
C GLU A 99 -2.90 9.42 16.39
N MET A 100 -3.40 10.65 16.18
CA MET A 100 -2.54 11.82 15.94
C MET A 100 -1.60 12.17 17.10
N ASP A 101 -1.89 11.71 18.31
CA ASP A 101 -1.00 11.88 19.47
C ASP A 101 0.35 11.18 19.28
N SER A 102 0.42 10.16 18.42
CA SER A 102 1.67 9.44 18.08
C SER A 102 2.59 10.18 17.09
N LEU A 103 2.18 11.34 16.57
CA LEU A 103 2.93 12.07 15.54
C LEU A 103 4.32 12.52 16.02
N SER A 104 4.45 12.90 17.28
CA SER A 104 5.74 13.29 17.87
C SER A 104 6.69 12.09 17.98
N GLU A 105 6.19 10.94 18.42
CA GLU A 105 6.96 9.70 18.51
C GLU A 105 7.39 9.22 17.11
N LEU A 106 6.49 9.30 16.12
CA LEU A 106 6.82 9.02 14.73
C LEU A 106 7.95 9.92 14.22
N LYS A 107 7.91 11.22 14.53
CA LYS A 107 8.98 12.15 14.14
C LYS A 107 10.33 11.75 14.74
N GLU A 108 10.37 11.44 16.04
CA GLU A 108 11.59 10.97 16.71
C GLU A 108 12.14 9.70 16.08
N PHE A 109 11.27 8.75 15.74
CA PHE A 109 11.67 7.53 15.04
C PHE A 109 12.24 7.84 13.64
N ILE A 110 11.60 8.73 12.87
CA ILE A 110 12.05 9.14 11.54
C ILE A 110 13.44 9.82 11.60
N LEU A 111 13.70 10.65 12.60
CA LEU A 111 15.01 11.28 12.78
C LEU A 111 16.16 10.28 12.94
N ARG A 112 15.87 9.07 13.38
CA ARG A 112 16.83 7.96 13.48
C ARG A 112 17.04 7.20 12.16
N LEU A 113 16.22 7.50 11.13
CA LEU A 113 16.26 6.87 9.80
C LEU A 113 16.71 7.83 8.70
N GLN A 114 17.53 8.85 9.03
CA GLN A 114 17.91 9.94 8.10
C GLN A 114 18.67 9.48 6.84
N ASP A 115 19.27 8.29 6.88
CA ASP A 115 19.96 7.69 5.74
C ASP A 115 19.03 6.94 4.77
N LYS A 116 17.72 6.93 5.05
CA LYS A 116 16.74 6.14 4.31
C LYS A 116 15.69 7.00 3.63
N LYS A 117 15.27 6.60 2.45
CA LYS A 117 14.09 7.20 1.80
C LYS A 117 12.83 6.68 2.45
N ILE A 118 12.00 7.57 2.95
CA ILE A 118 10.79 7.21 3.68
C ILE A 118 9.55 7.52 2.86
N THR A 119 8.64 6.55 2.79
CA THR A 119 7.26 6.77 2.34
C THR A 119 6.37 6.67 3.57
N LEU A 120 5.56 7.69 3.84
CA LEU A 120 4.58 7.67 4.92
C LEU A 120 3.18 7.39 4.38
N LYS A 121 2.61 6.25 4.77
CA LYS A 121 1.22 5.89 4.47
C LYS A 121 0.30 6.52 5.53
N ILE A 122 -0.58 7.41 5.11
CA ILE A 122 -1.60 8.05 5.96
C ILE A 122 -2.88 7.22 5.87
N MET A 123 -3.20 6.56 6.98
CA MET A 123 -4.34 5.65 7.07
C MET A 123 -5.58 6.41 7.54
N GLN A 124 -6.66 6.27 6.80
CA GLN A 124 -7.93 6.92 7.07
C GLN A 124 -8.81 6.13 8.03
N ASP A 125 -9.74 6.84 8.63
CA ASP A 125 -10.93 6.29 9.27
C ASP A 125 -12.21 6.95 8.73
N ARG A 126 -13.37 6.52 9.21
CA ARG A 126 -14.65 7.04 8.72
C ARG A 126 -14.88 8.51 9.09
N GLU A 127 -14.39 8.96 10.23
CA GLU A 127 -14.55 10.32 10.70
C GLU A 127 -13.87 11.33 9.76
N HIS A 128 -12.61 11.07 9.39
CA HIS A 128 -11.85 11.93 8.46
C HIS A 128 -12.35 11.85 7.01
N ILE A 129 -13.05 10.77 6.63
CA ILE A 129 -13.71 10.67 5.32
C ILE A 129 -14.98 11.54 5.28
N GLU A 130 -15.71 11.64 6.39
CA GLU A 130 -16.94 12.42 6.50
C GLU A 130 -16.68 13.89 6.79
N ASP A 131 -15.65 14.22 7.57
CA ASP A 131 -15.23 15.57 7.93
C ASP A 131 -13.90 15.95 7.25
N LEU A 132 -14.02 16.59 6.08
CA LEU A 132 -12.85 17.02 5.32
C LEU A 132 -12.09 18.19 5.95
N GLN A 133 -12.71 18.94 6.87
CA GLN A 133 -12.02 20.02 7.60
C GLN A 133 -11.11 19.42 8.68
N LEU A 134 -11.59 18.39 9.39
CA LEU A 134 -10.76 17.61 10.32
C LEU A 134 -9.61 16.94 9.58
N LEU A 135 -9.88 16.34 8.42
CA LEU A 135 -8.86 15.76 7.56
C LEU A 135 -7.79 16.77 7.19
N GLU A 136 -8.17 17.93 6.67
CA GLU A 136 -7.24 18.99 6.26
C GLU A 136 -6.38 19.47 7.44
N LYS A 137 -6.99 19.67 8.60
CA LYS A 137 -6.27 20.06 9.83
C LYS A 137 -5.19 19.03 10.19
N ASN A 138 -5.54 17.74 10.20
CA ASN A 138 -4.61 16.69 10.58
C ASN A 138 -3.52 16.47 9.52
N LEU A 139 -3.86 16.54 8.23
CA LEU A 139 -2.86 16.50 7.16
C LEU A 139 -1.87 17.66 7.24
N ARG A 140 -2.35 18.88 7.49
CA ARG A 140 -1.49 20.06 7.69
C ARG A 140 -0.54 19.85 8.87
N SER A 141 -1.03 19.30 9.97
CA SER A 141 -0.20 18.96 11.14
C SER A 141 0.88 17.94 10.77
N ILE A 142 0.54 16.87 10.05
CA ILE A 142 1.49 15.83 9.61
C ILE A 142 2.53 16.43 8.67
N PHE A 143 2.12 17.14 7.63
CA PHE A 143 3.04 17.71 6.63
C PHE A 143 3.96 18.75 7.27
N SER A 144 3.44 19.65 8.13
CA SER A 144 4.27 20.65 8.82
C SER A 144 5.24 20.03 9.81
N THR A 145 4.83 19.01 10.56
CA THR A 145 5.68 18.36 11.58
C THR A 145 6.83 17.59 10.94
N LEU A 146 6.60 17.02 9.75
CA LEU A 146 7.54 16.15 9.03
C LEU A 146 8.17 16.84 7.81
N ASP A 147 8.02 18.16 7.71
CA ASP A 147 8.58 18.95 6.62
C ASP A 147 10.10 18.81 6.57
N GLY A 148 10.64 18.56 5.37
CA GLY A 148 12.05 18.29 5.16
C GLY A 148 12.56 16.93 5.65
N LEU A 149 11.70 16.11 6.28
CA LEU A 149 12.03 14.75 6.73
C LEU A 149 11.44 13.68 5.80
N ILE A 150 10.29 13.95 5.22
CA ILE A 150 9.57 13.02 4.32
C ILE A 150 9.11 13.78 3.09
N ASP A 151 9.39 13.21 1.90
CA ASP A 151 8.95 13.76 0.63
C ASP A 151 7.74 13.04 0.06
N ILE A 152 7.50 11.76 0.42
CA ILE A 152 6.49 10.90 -0.22
C ILE A 152 5.44 10.49 0.79
N TYR A 153 4.18 10.85 0.50
CA TYR A 153 3.02 10.49 1.32
C TYR A 153 2.02 9.66 0.49
N GLU A 154 1.66 8.48 1.00
CA GLU A 154 0.55 7.70 0.45
C GLU A 154 -0.75 8.10 1.14
N ILE A 155 -1.70 8.62 0.37
CA ILE A 155 -2.96 9.19 0.88
C ILE A 155 -4.08 8.17 0.80
N GLY A 156 -4.44 7.61 1.94
CA GLY A 156 -5.44 6.55 2.06
C GLY A 156 -4.92 5.18 1.63
N THR A 157 -5.58 4.15 2.11
CA THR A 157 -5.24 2.74 1.82
C THR A 157 -6.49 1.89 1.71
N THR A 158 -6.42 0.79 0.96
CA THR A 158 -7.47 -0.25 0.87
C THR A 158 -8.86 0.35 0.58
N ILE A 159 -8.90 1.28 -0.36
CA ILE A 159 -10.07 2.15 -0.63
C ILE A 159 -11.30 1.39 -1.15
N ASN A 160 -11.11 0.17 -1.63
CA ASN A 160 -12.15 -0.70 -2.17
C ASN A 160 -12.73 -1.68 -1.13
N ARG A 161 -12.39 -1.51 0.16
CA ARG A 161 -12.93 -2.33 1.26
C ARG A 161 -13.67 -1.47 2.26
N SER A 162 -14.97 -1.66 2.39
CA SER A 162 -15.83 -0.88 3.28
C SER A 162 -15.42 -0.93 4.76
N LYS A 163 -14.74 -1.99 5.21
CA LYS A 163 -14.18 -2.05 6.56
C LYS A 163 -13.12 -0.98 6.83
N TRP A 164 -12.49 -0.44 5.76
CA TRP A 164 -11.52 0.65 5.82
C TRP A 164 -12.15 2.04 5.73
N GLY A 165 -13.48 2.13 5.78
CA GLY A 165 -14.22 3.38 5.87
C GLY A 165 -14.77 3.90 4.54
N PHE A 166 -14.16 3.64 3.40
CA PHE A 166 -14.67 4.08 2.09
C PHE A 166 -15.78 3.18 1.56
N PHE A 167 -16.80 3.78 0.98
CA PHE A 167 -17.89 3.09 0.29
C PHE A 167 -17.89 3.36 -1.22
N SER A 168 -17.09 4.31 -1.68
CA SER A 168 -16.99 4.64 -3.11
C SER A 168 -15.69 5.34 -3.48
N VAL A 169 -15.37 5.33 -4.77
CA VAL A 169 -14.28 6.13 -5.34
C VAL A 169 -14.54 7.63 -5.21
N ASN A 170 -15.80 8.07 -5.17
CA ASN A 170 -16.15 9.47 -4.98
C ASN A 170 -15.72 9.98 -3.58
N GLU A 171 -15.96 9.19 -2.53
CA GLU A 171 -15.48 9.54 -1.18
C GLU A 171 -13.95 9.61 -1.15
N TYR A 172 -13.27 8.61 -1.72
CA TYR A 172 -11.81 8.63 -1.81
C TYR A 172 -11.29 9.83 -2.62
N SER A 173 -11.93 10.15 -3.74
CA SER A 173 -11.51 11.27 -4.58
C SER A 173 -11.62 12.62 -3.87
N LYS A 174 -12.63 12.81 -3.02
CA LYS A 174 -12.74 14.00 -2.17
C LYS A 174 -11.64 14.03 -1.11
N PHE A 175 -11.42 12.91 -0.44
CA PHE A 175 -10.37 12.74 0.56
C PHE A 175 -8.98 13.04 -0.02
N TYR A 176 -8.64 12.43 -1.17
CA TYR A 176 -7.36 12.66 -1.84
C TYR A 176 -7.24 14.11 -2.35
N LYS A 177 -8.33 14.68 -2.85
CA LYS A 177 -8.34 16.07 -3.32
C LYS A 177 -8.04 17.07 -2.20
N THR A 178 -8.51 16.84 -0.99
CA THR A 178 -8.16 17.67 0.18
C THR A 178 -6.64 17.69 0.41
N ALA A 179 -5.99 16.52 0.38
CA ALA A 179 -4.53 16.45 0.48
C ALA A 179 -3.82 17.13 -0.70
N TYR A 180 -4.37 16.96 -1.91
CA TYR A 180 -3.80 17.56 -3.12
C TYR A 180 -3.90 19.07 -3.12
N ASP A 181 -5.04 19.64 -2.70
CA ASP A 181 -5.23 21.09 -2.60
C ASP A 181 -4.27 21.69 -1.54
N LEU A 182 -4.14 21.02 -0.40
CA LEU A 182 -3.20 21.42 0.66
C LEU A 182 -1.75 21.37 0.17
N LYS A 183 -1.35 20.33 -0.58
CA LYS A 183 -0.05 20.27 -1.22
C LYS A 183 0.18 21.49 -2.13
N LEU A 184 -0.78 21.82 -2.99
CA LEU A 184 -0.61 22.92 -3.95
C LEU A 184 -0.48 24.28 -3.26
N SER A 185 -1.20 24.49 -2.15
CA SER A 185 -1.22 25.77 -1.45
C SER A 185 -0.01 25.98 -0.51
N GLU A 186 0.45 24.93 0.18
CA GLU A 186 1.38 25.08 1.29
C GLU A 186 2.62 24.17 1.21
N PHE A 187 2.53 23.00 0.51
CA PHE A 187 3.59 21.97 0.53
C PHE A 187 3.94 21.48 -0.89
N SER A 188 4.21 22.40 -1.82
CA SER A 188 4.39 22.08 -3.24
C SER A 188 5.54 21.10 -3.54
N HIS A 189 6.50 20.97 -2.64
CA HIS A 189 7.68 20.10 -2.76
C HIS A 189 7.39 18.62 -2.46
N ILE A 190 6.33 18.31 -1.67
CA ILE A 190 6.02 16.91 -1.33
C ILE A 190 5.39 16.17 -2.51
N GLN A 191 5.50 14.86 -2.48
CA GLN A 191 4.89 13.96 -3.46
C GLN A 191 3.71 13.21 -2.83
N LEU A 192 2.57 13.23 -3.51
CA LEU A 192 1.39 12.46 -3.09
C LEU A 192 1.19 11.27 -4.01
N ILE A 193 1.26 10.08 -3.43
CA ILE A 193 0.91 8.84 -4.11
C ILE A 193 -0.43 8.31 -3.62
N GLY A 194 -1.08 7.52 -4.44
CA GLY A 194 -2.42 7.00 -4.11
C GLY A 194 -2.94 6.11 -5.20
N SER A 195 -4.08 5.85 -5.13
CA SER A 195 -5.15 4.94 -5.37
C SER A 195 -5.30 3.96 -4.21
N GLY A 196 -4.23 3.27 -3.74
CA GLY A 196 -4.30 2.38 -2.58
C GLY A 196 -5.35 1.26 -2.70
N VAL A 197 -5.62 0.78 -3.92
CA VAL A 197 -6.55 -0.33 -4.19
C VAL A 197 -5.87 -1.65 -3.82
N ILE A 198 -6.56 -2.48 -3.04
CA ILE A 198 -6.09 -3.81 -2.68
C ILE A 198 -6.60 -4.87 -3.66
N ASP A 199 -5.79 -5.91 -3.88
CA ASP A 199 -6.07 -7.06 -4.74
C ASP A 199 -6.22 -6.70 -6.23
N PHE A 200 -6.67 -7.66 -7.03
CA PHE A 200 -6.90 -7.48 -8.48
C PHE A 200 -8.27 -6.84 -8.79
N GLU A 201 -8.68 -5.82 -7.99
CA GLU A 201 -9.93 -5.09 -8.21
C GLU A 201 -9.70 -3.81 -9.03
N TYR A 202 -9.10 -3.93 -10.18
CA TYR A 202 -8.66 -2.81 -11.03
C TYR A 202 -9.78 -1.93 -11.58
N HIS A 203 -11.03 -2.33 -11.45
CA HIS A 203 -12.17 -1.47 -11.73
C HIS A 203 -12.22 -0.23 -10.81
N PHE A 204 -11.76 -0.36 -9.54
CA PHE A 204 -11.58 0.79 -8.66
C PHE A 204 -10.39 1.65 -9.11
N THR A 205 -9.25 1.04 -9.42
CA THR A 205 -8.08 1.76 -9.94
C THR A 205 -8.41 2.52 -11.23
N ALA A 206 -9.11 1.90 -12.17
CA ALA A 206 -9.57 2.56 -13.39
C ALA A 206 -10.39 3.82 -13.06
N HIS A 207 -11.34 3.74 -12.13
CA HIS A 207 -12.15 4.90 -11.76
C HIS A 207 -11.36 5.97 -11.00
N THR A 208 -10.36 5.63 -10.17
CA THR A 208 -9.50 6.64 -9.52
C THR A 208 -8.64 7.39 -10.53
N LEU A 209 -8.23 6.72 -11.60
CA LEU A 209 -7.35 7.28 -12.64
C LEU A 209 -8.11 8.02 -13.76
N PHE A 210 -9.37 7.66 -14.02
CA PHE A 210 -10.17 8.18 -15.14
C PHE A 210 -11.48 8.81 -14.67
N ASN A 211 -11.43 9.68 -13.66
CA ASN A 211 -12.54 10.50 -13.18
C ASN A 211 -12.34 11.99 -13.48
N PHE A 212 -13.36 12.80 -13.20
CA PHE A 212 -13.36 14.24 -13.46
C PHE A 212 -12.88 15.11 -12.29
N PHE A 213 -12.44 14.54 -11.18
CA PHE A 213 -11.86 15.32 -10.08
C PHE A 213 -10.54 15.98 -10.51
N LYS A 214 -10.33 17.21 -10.09
CA LYS A 214 -9.11 17.97 -10.41
C LYS A 214 -8.01 17.69 -9.37
N TYR A 215 -7.32 16.60 -9.55
CA TYR A 215 -6.08 16.24 -8.84
C TYR A 215 -5.18 15.40 -9.72
N LYS A 216 -3.91 15.27 -9.34
CA LYS A 216 -2.94 14.37 -9.98
C LYS A 216 -2.21 13.54 -8.94
N TYR A 217 -1.78 12.36 -9.34
CA TYR A 217 -0.89 11.50 -8.58
C TYR A 217 0.56 11.73 -8.99
N ASP A 218 1.46 11.96 -8.04
CA ASP A 218 2.91 11.91 -8.31
C ASP A 218 3.37 10.48 -8.56
N GLY A 219 2.70 9.50 -7.94
CA GLY A 219 2.80 8.07 -8.22
C GLY A 219 1.51 7.35 -7.87
N VAL A 220 1.22 6.26 -8.56
CA VAL A 220 0.08 5.39 -8.27
C VAL A 220 0.52 4.29 -7.31
N SER A 221 -0.25 4.05 -6.24
CA SER A 221 -0.01 2.97 -5.30
C SER A 221 -1.05 1.85 -5.45
N SER A 222 -0.62 0.63 -5.19
CA SER A 222 -1.47 -0.56 -5.15
C SER A 222 -1.00 -1.52 -4.06
N LEU A 223 -1.96 -2.19 -3.42
CA LEU A 223 -1.71 -3.29 -2.49
C LEU A 223 -1.98 -4.59 -3.27
N LEU A 224 -0.98 -5.03 -4.06
CA LEU A 224 -1.19 -6.10 -5.03
C LEU A 224 -0.89 -7.47 -4.43
N TYR A 225 -1.90 -8.04 -3.81
CA TYR A 225 -1.86 -9.40 -3.28
C TYR A 225 -2.19 -10.45 -4.34
N VAL A 226 -1.65 -11.64 -4.18
CA VAL A 226 -2.00 -12.79 -5.02
C VAL A 226 -3.33 -13.39 -4.56
N ASP A 227 -4.15 -13.82 -5.52
CA ASP A 227 -5.46 -14.39 -5.24
C ASP A 227 -5.38 -15.59 -4.30
N ARG A 228 -6.21 -15.59 -3.26
CA ARG A 228 -6.28 -16.63 -2.22
C ARG A 228 -4.92 -17.06 -1.68
N ARG A 229 -3.96 -16.14 -1.69
CA ARG A 229 -2.60 -16.38 -1.20
C ARG A 229 -1.89 -17.57 -1.87
N GLY A 230 -2.24 -17.86 -3.12
CA GLY A 230 -1.51 -18.80 -3.94
C GLY A 230 -0.09 -18.33 -4.31
N ALA A 231 0.65 -19.13 -5.04
CA ALA A 231 1.97 -18.76 -5.54
C ALA A 231 1.91 -17.47 -6.41
N PRO A 232 3.00 -16.70 -6.55
CA PRO A 232 3.01 -15.49 -7.37
C PRO A 232 2.52 -15.69 -8.81
N GLU A 233 2.73 -16.87 -9.37
CA GLU A 233 2.30 -17.23 -10.73
C GLU A 233 0.84 -17.71 -10.81
N HIS A 234 0.14 -17.81 -9.66
CA HIS A 234 -1.25 -18.22 -9.65
C HIS A 234 -2.12 -17.26 -10.46
N MET A 235 -2.85 -17.83 -11.43
CA MET A 235 -3.68 -17.05 -12.33
C MET A 235 -5.04 -16.74 -11.72
N GLN A 236 -5.44 -15.49 -11.83
CA GLN A 236 -6.79 -15.03 -11.53
C GLN A 236 -7.41 -14.43 -12.79
N MET A 237 -8.50 -15.00 -13.25
CA MET A 237 -9.16 -14.59 -14.50
C MET A 237 -8.20 -14.57 -15.72
N GLY A 238 -7.22 -15.49 -15.76
CA GLY A 238 -6.23 -15.58 -16.82
C GLY A 238 -5.00 -14.64 -16.66
N PHE A 239 -4.89 -13.89 -15.56
CA PHE A 239 -3.79 -12.96 -15.29
C PHE A 239 -2.91 -13.49 -14.14
N ALA A 240 -1.65 -13.79 -14.41
CA ALA A 240 -0.63 -14.01 -13.41
C ALA A 240 -0.10 -12.66 -12.87
N LEU A 241 0.82 -12.68 -11.90
CA LEU A 241 1.37 -11.46 -11.30
C LEU A 241 1.96 -10.50 -12.36
N SER A 242 2.74 -11.02 -13.29
CA SER A 242 3.35 -10.20 -14.36
C SER A 242 2.30 -9.53 -15.25
N ASP A 243 1.21 -10.25 -15.56
CA ASP A 243 0.11 -9.70 -16.37
C ASP A 243 -0.67 -8.63 -15.60
N LYS A 244 -0.90 -8.86 -14.30
CA LYS A 244 -1.54 -7.87 -13.41
C LYS A 244 -0.69 -6.59 -13.32
N ILE A 245 0.63 -6.71 -13.17
CA ILE A 245 1.55 -5.56 -13.16
C ILE A 245 1.51 -4.84 -14.51
N ALA A 246 1.56 -5.56 -15.64
CA ALA A 246 1.51 -4.97 -16.96
C ALA A 246 0.19 -4.22 -17.20
N LEU A 247 -0.95 -4.80 -16.83
CA LEU A 247 -2.26 -4.16 -16.94
C LEU A 247 -2.34 -2.90 -16.07
N LEU A 248 -1.88 -2.97 -14.82
CA LEU A 248 -1.85 -1.83 -13.90
C LEU A 248 -0.94 -0.71 -14.43
N SER A 249 0.27 -1.05 -14.86
CA SER A 249 1.22 -0.11 -15.46
C SER A 249 0.65 0.57 -16.70
N THR A 250 -0.11 -0.18 -17.52
CA THR A 250 -0.80 0.35 -18.70
C THR A 250 -1.85 1.41 -18.32
N MET A 251 -2.69 1.14 -17.33
CA MET A 251 -3.66 2.12 -16.85
C MET A 251 -2.97 3.38 -16.29
N VAL A 252 -1.87 3.20 -15.57
CA VAL A 252 -1.07 4.30 -15.02
C VAL A 252 -0.49 5.15 -16.15
N TRP A 253 0.05 4.52 -17.20
CA TRP A 253 0.61 5.20 -18.37
C TRP A 253 -0.46 5.94 -19.18
N MET A 254 -1.63 5.35 -19.37
CA MET A 254 -2.73 5.96 -20.11
C MET A 254 -3.41 7.12 -19.37
N SER A 255 -3.25 7.19 -18.06
CA SER A 255 -3.97 8.17 -17.25
C SER A 255 -3.36 9.57 -17.31
N PRO A 256 -4.15 10.60 -17.63
CA PRO A 256 -3.70 11.99 -17.58
C PRO A 256 -3.48 12.51 -16.15
N LYS A 257 -3.88 11.71 -15.14
CA LYS A 257 -3.73 12.05 -13.72
C LYS A 257 -2.44 11.51 -13.11
N SER A 258 -1.69 10.66 -13.78
CA SER A 258 -0.48 10.03 -13.25
C SER A 258 0.79 10.64 -13.85
N LYS A 259 1.85 10.75 -13.04
CA LYS A 259 3.22 11.00 -13.51
C LYS A 259 3.95 9.69 -13.89
N HIS A 260 3.22 8.61 -14.13
CA HIS A 260 3.69 7.31 -14.59
C HIS A 260 4.54 6.52 -13.58
N ALA A 261 4.71 6.99 -12.34
CA ALA A 261 5.31 6.19 -11.28
C ALA A 261 4.28 5.19 -10.72
N LEU A 262 4.72 3.95 -10.49
CA LEU A 262 3.91 2.87 -9.93
C LEU A 262 4.62 2.24 -8.72
N HIS A 263 3.93 2.18 -7.61
CA HIS A 263 4.42 1.63 -6.35
C HIS A 263 3.52 0.50 -5.87
N ILE A 264 4.08 -0.68 -5.61
CA ILE A 264 3.38 -1.70 -4.82
C ILE A 264 3.74 -1.43 -3.36
N THR A 265 2.80 -0.82 -2.64
CA THR A 265 3.03 -0.33 -1.28
C THR A 265 2.68 -1.34 -0.21
N GLU A 266 2.11 -2.48 -0.61
CA GLU A 266 1.84 -3.58 0.32
C GLU A 266 1.64 -4.89 -0.42
N THR A 267 2.33 -5.93 0.04
CA THR A 267 2.08 -7.33 -0.29
C THR A 267 2.76 -8.22 0.74
N ASN A 268 2.20 -9.39 0.99
CA ASN A 268 2.75 -10.46 1.82
C ASN A 268 1.91 -11.74 1.70
N TRP A 269 2.25 -12.73 2.51
CA TRP A 269 1.43 -13.90 2.79
C TRP A 269 1.23 -14.06 4.29
N PRO A 270 0.03 -14.45 4.75
CA PRO A 270 -0.21 -14.81 6.15
C PRO A 270 0.39 -16.20 6.45
N LEU A 271 0.83 -16.40 7.69
CA LEU A 271 1.52 -17.61 8.13
C LEU A 271 0.59 -18.53 8.92
N SER A 272 0.65 -19.82 8.62
CA SER A 272 -0.10 -20.87 9.31
C SER A 272 0.27 -20.96 10.79
N GLY A 273 -0.73 -21.28 11.62
CA GLY A 273 -0.54 -21.45 13.07
C GLY A 273 -0.30 -20.15 13.84
N THR A 274 -0.55 -18.98 13.23
CA THR A 274 -0.33 -17.68 13.88
C THR A 274 -1.62 -16.98 14.33
N ALA A 275 -2.77 -17.66 14.28
CA ALA A 275 -4.00 -17.10 14.79
C ALA A 275 -3.86 -16.66 16.26
N PRO A 276 -4.43 -15.49 16.69
CA PRO A 276 -5.32 -14.60 15.95
C PRO A 276 -4.61 -13.52 15.11
N TYR A 277 -3.30 -13.58 14.94
CA TYR A 277 -2.48 -12.53 14.31
C TYR A 277 -2.49 -12.58 12.78
N ALA A 278 -2.85 -13.73 12.20
CA ALA A 278 -3.01 -13.82 10.74
C ALA A 278 -4.19 -12.95 10.28
N PRO A 279 -4.03 -12.11 9.22
CA PRO A 279 -5.08 -11.19 8.77
C PRO A 279 -6.20 -11.87 7.99
N THR A 280 -6.11 -13.19 7.76
CA THR A 280 -7.10 -13.99 7.03
C THR A 280 -7.39 -15.31 7.75
N SER A 281 -8.22 -16.17 7.13
CA SER A 281 -8.50 -17.51 7.65
C SER A 281 -7.28 -18.42 7.49
N GLU A 282 -7.16 -19.43 8.34
CA GLU A 282 -6.07 -20.42 8.30
C GLU A 282 -5.94 -21.12 6.93
N TYR A 283 -7.05 -21.29 6.19
CA TYR A 283 -7.04 -21.87 4.85
C TYR A 283 -6.31 -21.07 3.78
N GLU A 284 -6.08 -19.78 4.04
CA GLU A 284 -5.32 -18.90 3.15
C GLU A 284 -3.89 -18.66 3.65
N CYS A 285 -3.52 -19.27 4.77
CA CYS A 285 -2.20 -19.18 5.35
C CYS A 285 -1.25 -20.23 4.72
N ILE A 286 0.04 -19.93 4.72
CA ILE A 286 1.10 -20.79 4.20
C ILE A 286 2.17 -21.04 5.25
N ASP A 287 2.97 -22.09 5.08
CA ASP A 287 4.13 -22.34 5.91
C ASP A 287 5.27 -21.34 5.66
N GLU A 288 6.24 -21.29 6.55
CA GLU A 288 7.35 -20.32 6.49
C GLU A 288 8.32 -20.56 5.32
N GLU A 289 8.47 -21.80 4.85
CA GLU A 289 9.31 -22.12 3.69
C GLU A 289 8.66 -21.63 2.40
N SER A 290 7.38 -21.92 2.22
CA SER A 290 6.54 -21.39 1.11
C SER A 290 6.53 -19.86 1.13
N TYR A 291 6.43 -19.25 2.30
CA TYR A 291 6.46 -17.81 2.49
C TYR A 291 7.77 -17.20 1.98
N ALA A 292 8.93 -17.76 2.38
CA ALA A 292 10.23 -17.29 1.92
C ALA A 292 10.39 -17.43 0.40
N ASN A 293 9.95 -18.57 -0.15
CA ASN A 293 9.98 -18.86 -1.58
C ASN A 293 9.08 -17.90 -2.39
N PHE A 294 7.84 -17.71 -1.95
CA PHE A 294 6.89 -16.84 -2.63
C PHE A 294 7.33 -15.37 -2.56
N MET A 295 7.88 -14.93 -1.45
CA MET A 295 8.47 -13.61 -1.30
C MET A 295 9.57 -13.37 -2.33
N LEU A 296 10.53 -14.29 -2.44
CA LEU A 296 11.63 -14.17 -3.40
C LEU A 296 11.11 -14.10 -4.82
N ARG A 297 10.23 -15.01 -5.21
CA ARG A 297 9.67 -15.06 -6.58
C ARG A 297 8.83 -13.83 -6.90
N TYR A 298 8.04 -13.33 -5.94
CA TYR A 298 7.27 -12.10 -6.11
C TYR A 298 8.18 -10.89 -6.40
N HIS A 299 9.27 -10.75 -5.64
CA HIS A 299 10.24 -9.67 -5.87
C HIS A 299 10.93 -9.80 -7.22
N LEU A 300 11.37 -11.01 -7.59
CA LEU A 300 12.04 -11.25 -8.86
C LEU A 300 11.12 -10.96 -10.06
N LEU A 301 9.88 -11.45 -10.04
CA LEU A 301 8.90 -11.18 -11.10
C LEU A 301 8.57 -9.70 -11.22
N THR A 302 8.38 -9.02 -10.08
CA THR A 302 8.09 -7.59 -10.06
C THR A 302 9.28 -6.77 -10.53
N PHE A 303 10.50 -7.09 -10.08
CA PHE A 303 11.72 -6.41 -10.49
C PHE A 303 12.00 -6.61 -11.98
N ALA A 304 11.91 -7.85 -12.49
CA ALA A 304 12.11 -8.19 -13.89
C ALA A 304 11.07 -7.55 -14.82
N SER A 305 9.88 -7.19 -14.33
CA SER A 305 8.88 -6.49 -15.13
C SER A 305 9.37 -5.13 -15.64
N GLN A 306 10.25 -4.47 -14.89
CA GLN A 306 10.71 -3.09 -15.15
C GLN A 306 9.56 -2.08 -15.29
N GLN A 307 8.47 -2.29 -14.55
CA GLN A 307 7.26 -1.44 -14.61
C GLN A 307 6.89 -0.84 -13.26
N VAL A 308 7.48 -1.35 -12.15
CA VAL A 308 7.22 -0.93 -10.77
C VAL A 308 8.45 -0.19 -10.24
N ASP A 309 8.25 1.02 -9.72
CA ASP A 309 9.33 1.86 -9.21
C ASP A 309 9.76 1.46 -7.78
N SER A 310 8.86 0.91 -6.97
CA SER A 310 9.21 0.31 -5.68
C SER A 310 8.20 -0.75 -5.24
N LEU A 311 8.71 -1.74 -4.51
CA LEU A 311 7.93 -2.81 -3.91
C LEU A 311 8.19 -2.84 -2.40
N SER A 312 7.14 -2.60 -1.60
CA SER A 312 7.18 -2.66 -0.14
C SER A 312 6.65 -3.99 0.36
N TRP A 313 7.53 -4.77 1.00
CA TRP A 313 7.12 -5.97 1.70
C TRP A 313 6.49 -5.61 3.05
N HIS A 314 5.33 -6.14 3.34
CA HIS A 314 4.58 -5.86 4.56
C HIS A 314 4.61 -7.07 5.48
N GLN A 315 5.37 -7.08 6.59
CA GLN A 315 6.27 -6.05 7.10
C GLN A 315 7.51 -6.69 7.77
N LEU A 316 8.43 -5.90 8.33
CA LEU A 316 9.66 -6.39 8.96
C LEU A 316 9.35 -7.25 10.19
N ILE A 317 8.67 -6.69 11.19
CA ILE A 317 8.29 -7.39 12.42
C ILE A 317 6.77 -7.50 12.49
N ALA A 318 6.24 -8.71 12.46
CA ALA A 318 4.82 -8.97 12.67
C ALA A 318 4.58 -10.44 13.02
N ARG A 319 3.67 -10.66 13.96
CA ARG A 319 3.33 -12.00 14.47
C ARG A 319 2.76 -12.91 13.40
N GLY A 320 1.86 -12.44 12.56
CA GLY A 320 1.13 -13.26 11.61
C GLY A 320 1.70 -13.29 10.17
N TYR A 321 2.70 -12.43 9.84
CA TYR A 321 3.15 -12.25 8.46
C TYR A 321 4.49 -11.51 8.31
N GLY A 322 5.22 -11.22 9.41
CA GLY A 322 6.51 -10.50 9.36
C GLY A 322 7.68 -11.38 8.96
N LEU A 323 8.80 -10.76 8.60
CA LEU A 323 10.07 -11.44 8.43
C LEU A 323 10.64 -11.88 9.78
N ILE A 324 10.31 -11.15 10.83
CA ILE A 324 10.64 -11.44 12.23
C ILE A 324 9.34 -11.72 12.98
N ASP A 325 9.37 -12.77 13.76
CA ASP A 325 8.31 -13.15 14.69
C ASP A 325 8.56 -12.51 16.07
N ASN A 326 7.52 -12.02 16.71
CA ASN A 326 7.56 -11.51 18.08
C ASN A 326 6.34 -11.98 18.91
N ILE A 327 5.88 -13.22 18.70
CA ILE A 327 4.78 -13.79 19.48
C ILE A 327 5.24 -14.03 20.93
N ASP A 328 6.15 -14.97 21.12
CA ASP A 328 6.67 -15.34 22.43
C ASP A 328 8.08 -14.79 22.67
N SER A 329 8.86 -14.69 21.62
CA SER A 329 10.22 -14.16 21.60
C SER A 329 10.59 -13.69 20.21
N ILE A 330 11.65 -12.90 20.10
CA ILE A 330 12.18 -12.48 18.81
C ILE A 330 12.78 -13.67 18.07
N ARG A 331 12.23 -14.01 16.92
CA ARG A 331 12.66 -15.13 16.08
C ARG A 331 12.77 -14.71 14.62
N TYR A 332 13.91 -14.98 14.03
CA TYR A 332 14.16 -14.76 12.62
C TYR A 332 13.54 -15.88 11.79
N ARG A 333 12.60 -15.56 10.93
CA ARG A 333 12.02 -16.53 9.98
C ARG A 333 12.96 -16.75 8.79
N PRO A 334 12.89 -17.90 8.10
CA PRO A 334 13.68 -18.14 6.88
C PRO A 334 13.60 -17.02 5.85
N ALA A 335 12.44 -16.40 5.76
CA ALA A 335 12.21 -15.26 4.87
C ALA A 335 13.11 -14.04 5.15
N PHE A 336 13.53 -13.81 6.39
CA PHE A 336 14.47 -12.73 6.70
C PHE A 336 15.83 -12.95 6.02
N GLN A 337 16.37 -14.16 6.11
CA GLN A 337 17.65 -14.48 5.48
C GLN A 337 17.53 -14.45 3.95
N THR A 338 16.44 -14.95 3.41
CA THR A 338 16.14 -14.87 1.98
C THR A 338 16.09 -13.43 1.51
N TYR A 339 15.41 -12.53 2.25
CA TYR A 339 15.31 -11.12 1.94
C TYR A 339 16.67 -10.43 2.01
N LYS A 340 17.44 -10.70 3.06
CA LYS A 340 18.80 -10.17 3.22
C LYS A 340 19.71 -10.56 2.05
N TYR A 341 19.72 -11.85 1.68
CA TYR A 341 20.49 -12.34 0.54
C TYR A 341 20.06 -11.70 -0.78
N MET A 342 18.76 -11.55 -0.99
CA MET A 342 18.21 -10.89 -2.16
C MET A 342 18.67 -9.43 -2.27
N LEU A 343 18.63 -8.66 -1.16
CA LEU A 343 19.10 -7.28 -1.13
C LEU A 343 20.59 -7.17 -1.48
N GLN A 344 21.43 -8.03 -0.90
CA GLN A 344 22.88 -8.06 -1.14
C GLN A 344 23.22 -8.24 -2.63
N ASN A 345 22.40 -9.01 -3.35
CA ASN A 345 22.66 -9.34 -4.76
C ASN A 345 21.95 -8.40 -5.76
N LEU A 346 20.80 -7.83 -5.41
CA LEU A 346 19.94 -7.13 -6.37
C LEU A 346 19.82 -5.63 -6.11
N GLN A 347 20.06 -5.15 -4.90
CA GLN A 347 19.81 -3.72 -4.56
C GLN A 347 20.67 -2.74 -5.35
N ASN A 348 21.80 -3.18 -5.93
CA ASN A 348 22.62 -2.38 -6.81
C ASN A 348 22.78 -3.00 -8.21
N ALA A 349 21.92 -3.97 -8.55
CA ALA A 349 21.96 -4.59 -9.86
C ALA A 349 21.50 -3.64 -10.97
N GLN A 350 22.04 -3.78 -12.14
CA GLN A 350 21.61 -3.05 -13.34
C GLN A 350 21.03 -4.03 -14.35
N PHE A 351 19.97 -3.60 -15.04
CA PHE A 351 19.46 -4.35 -16.18
C PHE A 351 20.37 -4.12 -17.39
N LEU A 352 20.78 -5.22 -18.01
CA LEU A 352 21.59 -5.23 -19.23
C LEU A 352 20.72 -5.04 -20.48
#